data_9c7813447acf188ce569f7de934fc098
#
_entry.id   9c7813447acf188ce569f7de934fc098
#
_cell.length_a   1.000
_cell.length_b   1.000
_cell.length_c   1.000
_cell.angle_alpha   90.00
_cell.angle_beta   90.00
_cell.angle_gamma   90.00
#
_symmetry.space_group_name_H-M   'P 1'
#
loop_
_entity.id
_entity.type
_entity.pdbx_description
1 polymer ?
#
loop_
_entity_poly.entity_id
_entity_poly.type
_entity_poly.pdbx_seq_one_letter_code
_entity_poly.pdbx_strand_id
1 'polypeptide(L)'
;MNKGIKFLLVLFTFALFAAAVRAQTFGGRATGLNGTFTISGSTSTTMSTDTGELNLVGGNISINSPSMSIVGLLSTGAVLSNTSGFLRATATTSTINDFDLVLPGVRIQADRVTANSTCVCCPGGGEGACSAGSRISSLRLTDAAGVQTAITVTGQANQVVNLPNGLGTITINEQTSGLETMSVNGLHINAISQSGNVYNLLVGSSRAQISCLSVLPTPAKVSISGRVGTTTGDPLAKTSITLTDAAGNIRSTLSASDGTYSFEDVEVGRTYIIQAARRGLTFEAIILNLLDATVVDITPSS
;
A
#
# COMPACT_ATOMS: atom_id res chain seq x y z
N MET A 1 -35.75 3.39 -65.31
CA MET A 1 -36.18 3.67 -63.92
C MET A 1 -35.27 2.85 -62.99
N ASN A 2 -34.21 3.46 -62.46
CA ASN A 2 -33.23 2.82 -61.60
C ASN A 2 -33.52 3.24 -60.15
N LYS A 3 -33.93 2.29 -59.30
CA LYS A 3 -34.10 2.51 -57.86
C LYS A 3 -32.75 2.21 -57.18
N GLY A 4 -32.03 3.27 -56.80
CA GLY A 4 -30.82 3.13 -55.98
C GLY A 4 -31.18 2.78 -54.54
N ILE A 5 -30.67 1.64 -54.07
CA ILE A 5 -30.70 1.23 -52.67
C ILE A 5 -29.60 1.95 -51.94
N LYS A 6 -29.96 2.87 -51.01
CA LYS A 6 -29.00 3.51 -50.09
C LYS A 6 -28.73 2.55 -48.93
N PHE A 7 -27.52 2.01 -48.91
CA PHE A 7 -26.99 1.26 -47.76
C PHE A 7 -26.62 2.24 -46.67
N LEU A 8 -27.33 2.26 -45.57
CA LEU A 8 -27.00 3.03 -44.38
C LEU A 8 -25.99 2.22 -43.54
N LEU A 9 -24.71 2.60 -43.62
CA LEU A 9 -23.63 2.03 -42.79
C LEU A 9 -23.75 2.60 -41.38
N VAL A 10 -24.29 1.84 -40.43
CA VAL A 10 -24.29 2.19 -39.00
C VAL A 10 -22.95 1.80 -38.42
N LEU A 11 -22.09 2.77 -38.20
CA LEU A 11 -20.81 2.60 -37.53
C LEU A 11 -21.07 2.47 -36.00
N PHE A 12 -21.03 1.24 -35.50
CA PHE A 12 -21.05 1.00 -34.06
C PHE A 12 -19.67 1.32 -33.48
N THR A 13 -19.51 2.49 -32.90
CA THR A 13 -18.31 2.82 -32.11
C THR A 13 -18.37 2.09 -30.77
N PHE A 14 -17.65 0.99 -30.67
CA PHE A 14 -17.35 0.33 -29.40
C PHE A 14 -16.41 1.24 -28.61
N ALA A 15 -16.94 1.98 -27.63
CA ALA A 15 -16.13 2.63 -26.62
C ALA A 15 -15.53 1.54 -25.70
N LEU A 16 -14.30 1.14 -25.97
CA LEU A 16 -13.52 0.35 -25.04
C LEU A 16 -13.25 1.23 -23.80
N PHE A 17 -14.02 1.05 -22.75
CA PHE A 17 -13.63 1.50 -21.43
C PHE A 17 -12.44 0.64 -20.98
N ALA A 18 -11.23 1.09 -21.27
CA ALA A 18 -10.03 0.57 -20.66
C ALA A 18 -10.13 0.92 -19.16
N ALA A 19 -10.53 -0.02 -18.33
CA ALA A 19 -10.33 0.09 -16.89
C ALA A 19 -8.82 0.26 -16.70
N ALA A 20 -8.41 1.42 -16.16
CA ALA A 20 -7.01 1.68 -15.86
C ALA A 20 -6.59 0.69 -14.78
N VAL A 21 -5.94 -0.40 -15.18
CA VAL A 21 -5.26 -1.32 -14.26
C VAL A 21 -4.13 -0.52 -13.66
N ARG A 22 -4.28 -0.09 -12.40
CA ARG A 22 -3.19 0.54 -11.67
C ARG A 22 -2.14 -0.53 -11.40
N ALA A 23 -0.99 -0.41 -12.04
CA ALA A 23 0.15 -1.27 -11.74
C ALA A 23 0.62 -1.00 -10.31
N GLN A 24 1.04 -2.04 -9.59
CA GLN A 24 1.72 -1.88 -8.32
C GLN A 24 3.00 -1.07 -8.55
N THR A 25 3.23 -0.07 -7.68
CA THR A 25 4.45 0.73 -7.73
C THR A 25 5.16 0.72 -6.39
N PHE A 26 6.47 0.80 -6.44
CA PHE A 26 7.35 0.84 -5.28
C PHE A 26 7.95 2.23 -5.17
N GLY A 27 8.21 2.68 -3.95
CA GLY A 27 8.92 3.91 -3.68
C GLY A 27 9.67 3.78 -2.37
N GLY A 28 10.82 4.41 -2.27
CA GLY A 28 11.60 4.35 -1.05
C GLY A 28 12.95 5.04 -1.21
N ARG A 29 13.49 5.47 -0.07
CA ARG A 29 14.80 6.09 0.01
C ARG A 29 15.38 5.86 1.40
N ALA A 30 16.63 5.53 1.47
CA ALA A 30 17.40 5.46 2.70
C ALA A 30 18.61 6.39 2.62
N THR A 31 18.84 7.16 3.66
CA THR A 31 19.96 8.10 3.74
C THR A 31 20.66 7.95 5.08
N GLY A 32 21.97 7.82 5.09
CA GLY A 32 22.76 7.72 6.32
C GLY A 32 22.74 9.02 7.10
N LEU A 33 23.28 10.05 6.52
CA LEU A 33 23.34 11.39 7.10
C LEU A 33 22.81 12.41 6.10
N ASN A 34 21.99 13.33 6.57
CA ASN A 34 21.55 14.48 5.80
C ASN A 34 21.40 15.68 6.73
N GLY A 35 22.09 16.77 6.43
CA GLY A 35 22.03 17.92 7.30
C GLY A 35 22.55 19.20 6.70
N THR A 36 22.22 20.29 7.38
CA THR A 36 22.71 21.63 7.09
C THR A 36 23.37 22.21 8.33
N PHE A 37 24.52 22.84 8.13
CA PHE A 37 25.27 23.55 9.15
C PHE A 37 25.46 24.99 8.70
N THR A 38 25.00 25.95 9.50
CA THR A 38 25.27 27.38 9.25
C THR A 38 26.24 27.84 10.34
N ILE A 39 27.50 28.05 9.97
CA ILE A 39 28.57 28.45 10.85
C ILE A 39 29.10 29.79 10.39
N SER A 40 29.11 30.79 11.27
CA SER A 40 29.57 32.16 10.99
C SER A 40 28.90 32.75 9.71
N GLY A 41 27.61 32.45 9.52
CA GLY A 41 26.83 32.93 8.38
C GLY A 41 27.00 32.13 7.06
N SER A 42 27.93 31.18 7.04
CA SER A 42 28.10 30.27 5.88
C SER A 42 27.33 28.98 6.08
N THR A 43 26.46 28.61 5.13
CA THR A 43 25.70 27.37 5.16
C THR A 43 26.38 26.31 4.30
N SER A 44 26.58 25.15 4.87
CA SER A 44 27.03 23.93 4.17
C SER A 44 26.01 22.81 4.36
N THR A 45 25.91 21.94 3.36
CA THR A 45 25.09 20.73 3.41
C THR A 45 25.97 19.51 3.41
N THR A 46 25.54 18.48 4.14
CA THR A 46 26.19 17.16 4.12
C THR A 46 25.16 16.10 3.81
N MET A 47 25.55 15.12 3.01
CA MET A 47 24.75 13.94 2.72
C MET A 47 25.68 12.74 2.54
N SER A 48 25.31 11.61 3.11
CA SER A 48 26.09 10.36 3.01
C SER A 48 25.19 9.16 2.77
N THR A 49 25.65 8.23 1.97
CA THR A 49 25.00 6.95 1.68
C THR A 49 23.52 7.07 1.29
N ASP A 50 23.23 7.97 0.38
CA ASP A 50 21.87 8.17 -0.11
C ASP A 50 21.57 7.22 -1.26
N THR A 51 20.58 6.35 -1.10
CA THR A 51 20.16 5.42 -2.16
C THR A 51 19.48 6.14 -3.34
N GLY A 52 19.05 7.39 -3.15
CA GLY A 52 18.10 8.00 -4.07
C GLY A 52 16.73 7.33 -4.00
N GLU A 53 15.85 7.71 -4.90
CA GLU A 53 14.52 7.13 -5.00
C GLU A 53 14.57 5.75 -5.67
N LEU A 54 13.84 4.78 -5.08
CA LEU A 54 13.66 3.47 -5.70
C LEU A 54 12.84 3.61 -7.00
N ASN A 55 13.21 2.86 -8.03
CA ASN A 55 12.43 2.80 -9.26
C ASN A 55 11.02 2.26 -8.99
N LEU A 56 10.02 2.82 -9.68
CA LEU A 56 8.60 2.42 -9.53
C LEU A 56 8.33 0.94 -9.82
N VAL A 57 9.17 0.28 -10.60
CA VAL A 57 9.09 -1.17 -10.87
C VAL A 57 9.77 -2.02 -9.79
N GLY A 58 10.35 -1.39 -8.78
CA GLY A 58 11.09 -2.05 -7.71
C GLY A 58 12.57 -2.23 -8.02
N GLY A 59 13.21 -3.10 -7.26
CA GLY A 59 14.64 -3.38 -7.33
C GLY A 59 15.29 -3.34 -5.96
N ASN A 60 16.61 -3.30 -5.94
CA ASN A 60 17.40 -3.19 -4.72
C ASN A 60 18.58 -2.23 -4.94
N ILE A 61 18.75 -1.27 -4.04
CA ILE A 61 19.84 -0.30 -4.03
C ILE A 61 20.50 -0.38 -2.67
N SER A 62 21.82 -0.58 -2.64
CA SER A 62 22.61 -0.61 -1.42
C SER A 62 23.83 0.30 -1.60
N ILE A 63 23.98 1.25 -0.70
CA ILE A 63 25.10 2.20 -0.66
C ILE A 63 25.77 2.07 0.70
N ASN A 64 27.10 2.01 0.72
CA ASN A 64 27.88 1.96 1.94
C ASN A 64 29.04 2.93 1.89
N SER A 65 29.46 3.40 3.07
CA SER A 65 30.67 4.16 3.31
C SER A 65 31.39 3.59 4.53
N PRO A 66 32.69 3.36 4.49
CA PRO A 66 33.41 2.81 5.64
C PRO A 66 33.45 3.78 6.82
N SER A 67 33.44 5.07 6.53
CA SER A 67 33.39 6.14 7.53
C SER A 67 33.05 7.47 6.87
N MET A 68 32.62 8.45 7.68
CA MET A 68 32.45 9.84 7.27
C MET A 68 32.98 10.75 8.36
N SER A 69 33.61 11.88 7.99
CA SER A 69 34.02 12.88 8.95
C SER A 69 33.95 14.29 8.38
N ILE A 70 33.57 15.24 9.27
CA ILE A 70 33.71 16.67 9.09
C ILE A 70 34.61 17.12 10.26
N VAL A 71 35.80 17.62 9.95
CA VAL A 71 36.82 17.89 10.91
C VAL A 71 36.32 18.82 12.06
N GLY A 72 36.46 18.35 13.30
CA GLY A 72 36.04 19.08 14.49
C GLY A 72 34.53 19.16 14.72
N LEU A 73 33.71 18.53 13.88
CA LEU A 73 32.25 18.62 13.99
C LEU A 73 31.59 17.23 14.05
N LEU A 74 31.88 16.37 13.09
CA LEU A 74 31.12 15.10 12.93
C LEU A 74 32.07 13.97 12.54
N SER A 75 31.89 12.81 13.13
CA SER A 75 32.50 11.57 12.65
C SER A 75 31.57 10.39 12.81
N THR A 76 31.72 9.39 11.93
CA THR A 76 31.03 8.11 12.00
C THR A 76 31.97 6.98 11.66
N GLY A 77 31.67 5.77 12.12
CA GLY A 77 32.14 4.53 11.54
C GLY A 77 31.37 4.22 10.26
N ALA A 78 31.20 2.93 9.98
CA ALA A 78 30.52 2.48 8.77
C ALA A 78 29.06 2.95 8.72
N VAL A 79 28.67 3.44 7.53
CA VAL A 79 27.31 3.87 7.21
C VAL A 79 26.78 3.02 6.08
N LEU A 80 25.59 2.45 6.26
CA LEU A 80 24.93 1.58 5.29
C LEU A 80 23.50 2.06 5.05
N SER A 81 23.14 2.26 3.80
CA SER A 81 21.75 2.55 3.38
C SER A 81 21.30 1.52 2.34
N ASN A 82 20.13 0.96 2.55
CA ASN A 82 19.52 -0.04 1.67
C ASN A 82 18.06 0.30 1.40
N THR A 83 17.65 0.13 0.15
CA THR A 83 16.25 0.32 -0.30
C THR A 83 15.91 -0.80 -1.27
N SER A 84 14.84 -1.52 -0.99
CA SER A 84 14.37 -2.64 -1.82
C SER A 84 12.86 -2.58 -2.03
N GLY A 85 12.41 -2.94 -3.23
CA GLY A 85 11.01 -3.12 -3.58
C GLY A 85 10.86 -4.40 -4.39
N PHE A 86 10.13 -5.36 -3.84
CA PHE A 86 9.98 -6.66 -4.48
C PHE A 86 8.65 -7.33 -4.08
N LEU A 87 8.01 -8.02 -5.01
CA LEU A 87 6.73 -8.67 -4.81
C LEU A 87 5.64 -7.70 -4.31
N ARG A 88 5.39 -7.69 -3.01
CA ARG A 88 4.31 -6.94 -2.36
C ARG A 88 4.82 -6.04 -1.24
N ALA A 89 6.13 -5.78 -1.19
CA ALA A 89 6.74 -5.03 -0.11
C ALA A 89 7.79 -4.04 -0.62
N THR A 90 7.86 -2.90 0.02
CA THR A 90 9.00 -1.98 0.00
C THR A 90 9.62 -1.96 1.39
N ALA A 91 10.93 -2.12 1.46
CA ALA A 91 11.66 -2.02 2.72
C ALA A 91 12.88 -1.12 2.53
N THR A 92 13.12 -0.26 3.50
CA THR A 92 14.28 0.65 3.54
C THR A 92 14.93 0.60 4.89
N THR A 93 16.26 0.69 4.92
CA THR A 93 17.03 0.68 6.16
C THR A 93 18.24 1.59 6.01
N SER A 94 18.51 2.38 7.05
CA SER A 94 19.76 3.12 7.20
C SER A 94 20.39 2.78 8.53
N THR A 95 21.68 2.47 8.53
CA THR A 95 22.47 2.14 9.76
C THR A 95 23.73 2.95 9.78
N ILE A 96 23.98 3.62 10.91
CA ILE A 96 25.20 4.40 11.19
C ILE A 96 25.85 3.79 12.43
N ASN A 97 27.11 3.48 12.37
CA ASN A 97 27.89 3.06 13.52
C ASN A 97 28.76 4.22 14.02
N ASP A 98 29.09 4.20 15.30
CA ASP A 98 30.04 5.11 15.97
C ASP A 98 29.75 6.59 15.65
N PHE A 99 28.48 6.98 15.76
CA PHE A 99 28.06 8.37 15.54
C PHE A 99 28.63 9.29 16.64
N ASP A 100 29.28 10.36 16.23
CA ASP A 100 29.87 11.34 17.11
C ASP A 100 29.75 12.76 16.53
N LEU A 101 28.96 13.60 17.18
CA LEU A 101 28.71 14.99 16.79
C LEU A 101 29.19 15.92 17.94
N VAL A 102 30.08 16.85 17.62
CA VAL A 102 30.62 17.82 18.54
C VAL A 102 30.05 19.20 18.24
N LEU A 103 29.18 19.69 19.10
CA LEU A 103 28.61 21.03 19.04
C LEU A 103 29.23 21.90 20.15
N PRO A 104 29.24 23.23 20.02
CA PRO A 104 29.68 24.12 21.10
C PRO A 104 28.87 23.87 22.37
N GLY A 105 29.52 23.32 23.39
CA GLY A 105 28.92 23.05 24.71
C GLY A 105 28.24 21.67 24.86
N VAL A 106 28.17 20.82 23.82
CA VAL A 106 27.67 19.45 23.95
C VAL A 106 28.24 18.52 22.89
N ARG A 107 28.57 17.30 23.28
CA ARG A 107 28.92 16.21 22.38
C ARG A 107 27.83 15.15 22.42
N ILE A 108 27.36 14.70 21.27
CA ILE A 108 26.28 13.73 21.10
C ILE A 108 26.87 12.47 20.48
N GLN A 109 26.74 11.34 21.15
CA GLN A 109 27.33 10.08 20.70
C GLN A 109 26.31 8.94 20.74
N ALA A 110 26.42 8.03 19.79
CA ALA A 110 25.69 6.76 19.78
C ALA A 110 26.55 5.66 19.14
N ASP A 111 26.57 4.47 19.73
CA ASP A 111 27.33 3.34 19.16
C ASP A 111 26.71 2.87 17.84
N ARG A 112 25.37 2.93 17.75
CA ARG A 112 24.64 2.61 16.50
C ARG A 112 23.31 3.35 16.45
N VAL A 113 23.00 3.86 15.26
CA VAL A 113 21.67 4.39 14.90
C VAL A 113 21.16 3.60 13.71
N THR A 114 20.01 2.96 13.84
CA THR A 114 19.33 2.26 12.74
C THR A 114 17.92 2.81 12.60
N ALA A 115 17.55 3.17 11.37
CA ALA A 115 16.20 3.54 11.00
C ALA A 115 15.69 2.57 9.90
N ASN A 116 14.49 2.10 10.05
CA ASN A 116 13.86 1.21 9.07
C ASN A 116 12.41 1.55 8.84
N SER A 117 11.95 1.44 7.61
CA SER A 117 10.55 1.53 7.24
C SER A 117 10.18 0.46 6.23
N THR A 118 8.95 -0.01 6.32
CA THR A 118 8.43 -1.09 5.47
C THR A 118 6.97 -0.80 5.13
N CYS A 119 6.61 -0.97 3.88
CA CYS A 119 5.24 -0.94 3.41
C CYS A 119 4.92 -2.26 2.68
N VAL A 120 3.75 -2.84 2.95
CA VAL A 120 3.34 -4.13 2.39
C VAL A 120 1.91 -4.04 1.89
N CYS A 121 1.66 -4.56 0.68
CA CYS A 121 0.29 -4.68 0.16
C CYS A 121 -0.45 -5.84 0.84
N CYS A 122 -1.67 -5.60 1.31
CA CYS A 122 -2.52 -6.62 1.88
C CYS A 122 -2.85 -7.74 0.88
N PRO A 123 -2.92 -9.01 1.32
CA PRO A 123 -3.46 -10.10 0.49
C PRO A 123 -4.90 -9.80 0.09
N GLY A 124 -5.24 -9.96 -1.19
CA GLY A 124 -6.59 -9.70 -1.70
C GLY A 124 -6.83 -8.29 -2.27
N GLY A 125 -5.80 -7.43 -2.31
CA GLY A 125 -5.92 -6.04 -2.76
C GLY A 125 -6.28 -5.10 -1.60
N GLY A 126 -6.28 -3.81 -1.84
CA GLY A 126 -6.55 -2.76 -0.86
C GLY A 126 -5.33 -1.88 -0.59
N GLU A 127 -5.44 -1.01 0.39
CA GLU A 127 -4.37 -0.09 0.77
C GLU A 127 -3.16 -0.82 1.37
N GLY A 128 -1.97 -0.26 1.18
CA GLY A 128 -0.73 -0.75 1.77
C GLY A 128 -0.67 -0.47 3.27
N ALA A 129 -0.20 -1.45 4.04
CA ALA A 129 0.12 -1.27 5.45
C ALA A 129 1.60 -0.89 5.61
N CYS A 130 1.87 0.25 6.24
CA CYS A 130 3.21 0.76 6.45
C CYS A 130 3.57 0.82 7.95
N SER A 131 4.83 0.56 8.26
CA SER A 131 5.40 0.70 9.59
C SER A 131 6.83 1.24 9.51
N ALA A 132 7.24 1.95 10.55
CA ALA A 132 8.61 2.41 10.67
C ALA A 132 9.06 2.43 12.13
N GLY A 133 10.37 2.46 12.33
CA GLY A 133 10.95 2.58 13.65
C GLY A 133 12.45 2.74 13.62
N SER A 134 13.01 3.18 14.74
CA SER A 134 14.45 3.28 14.91
C SER A 134 14.94 2.49 16.12
N ARG A 135 16.21 2.09 16.08
CA ARG A 135 16.95 1.51 17.20
C ARG A 135 18.23 2.27 17.38
N ILE A 136 18.48 2.71 18.60
CA ILE A 136 19.68 3.47 18.94
C ILE A 136 20.33 2.80 20.14
N SER A 137 21.63 2.53 20.01
CA SER A 137 22.43 1.93 21.08
C SER A 137 23.31 2.99 21.73
N SER A 138 23.34 3.01 23.05
CA SER A 138 24.26 3.82 23.84
C SER A 138 24.23 5.31 23.50
N LEU A 139 23.02 5.90 23.36
CA LEU A 139 22.91 7.36 23.17
C LEU A 139 23.35 8.07 24.43
N ARG A 140 24.31 9.00 24.31
CA ARG A 140 24.87 9.76 25.40
C ARG A 140 25.18 11.21 25.00
N LEU A 141 25.00 12.09 25.93
CA LEU A 141 25.39 13.49 25.85
C LEU A 141 26.55 13.73 26.78
N THR A 142 27.55 14.48 26.33
CA THR A 142 28.63 14.99 27.18
C THR A 142 28.58 16.52 27.17
N ASP A 143 28.41 17.15 28.31
CA ASP A 143 28.33 18.59 28.42
C ASP A 143 29.72 19.28 28.37
N ALA A 144 29.74 20.60 28.42
CA ALA A 144 30.98 21.40 28.39
C ALA A 144 31.91 21.13 29.58
N ALA A 145 31.40 20.62 30.71
CA ALA A 145 32.18 20.22 31.88
C ALA A 145 32.73 18.78 31.76
N GLY A 146 32.41 18.07 30.69
CA GLY A 146 32.82 16.69 30.49
C GLY A 146 31.91 15.65 31.17
N VAL A 147 30.78 16.08 31.73
CA VAL A 147 29.84 15.18 32.38
C VAL A 147 29.04 14.44 31.34
N GLN A 148 29.12 13.11 31.36
CA GLN A 148 28.40 12.24 30.44
C GLN A 148 27.07 11.80 31.03
N THR A 149 26.00 11.98 30.30
CA THR A 149 24.62 11.52 30.60
C THR A 149 24.14 10.54 29.57
N ALA A 150 23.78 9.35 30.01
CA ALA A 150 23.13 8.35 29.15
C ALA A 150 21.66 8.73 28.92
N ILE A 151 21.22 8.67 27.69
CA ILE A 151 19.84 8.96 27.31
C ILE A 151 19.05 7.64 27.15
N THR A 152 17.96 7.54 27.93
CA THR A 152 17.06 6.40 27.80
C THR A 152 16.24 6.53 26.52
N VAL A 153 16.44 5.60 25.56
CA VAL A 153 15.67 5.50 24.35
C VAL A 153 14.44 4.63 24.63
N THR A 154 13.25 5.22 24.58
CA THR A 154 11.99 4.54 24.97
C THR A 154 11.40 3.68 23.85
N GLY A 155 11.85 3.86 22.61
CA GLY A 155 11.26 3.24 21.43
C GLY A 155 9.96 3.88 20.95
N GLN A 156 9.41 4.84 21.71
CA GLN A 156 8.23 5.58 21.29
C GLN A 156 8.55 6.50 20.10
N ALA A 157 7.57 6.72 19.24
CA ALA A 157 7.70 7.69 18.16
C ALA A 157 7.85 9.12 18.72
N ASN A 158 8.69 9.91 18.07
CA ASN A 158 8.87 11.33 18.33
C ASN A 158 9.30 11.67 19.77
N GLN A 159 10.14 10.81 20.38
CA GLN A 159 10.70 11.11 21.70
C GLN A 159 11.64 12.33 21.64
N VAL A 160 11.35 13.37 22.40
CA VAL A 160 12.15 14.61 22.44
C VAL A 160 13.07 14.61 23.64
N VAL A 161 14.33 14.97 23.43
CA VAL A 161 15.37 15.20 24.45
C VAL A 161 15.91 16.60 24.28
N ASN A 162 15.86 17.41 25.34
CA ASN A 162 16.43 18.74 25.32
C ASN A 162 17.95 18.67 25.46
N LEU A 163 18.66 19.46 24.66
CA LEU A 163 20.10 19.64 24.76
C LEU A 163 20.42 20.57 25.93
N PRO A 164 21.59 20.39 26.60
CA PRO A 164 22.05 21.29 27.67
C PRO A 164 22.08 22.76 27.25
N ASN A 165 21.92 23.66 28.24
CA ASN A 165 22.01 25.12 28.06
C ASN A 165 21.06 25.71 27.00
N GLY A 166 19.95 25.05 26.72
CA GLY A 166 18.96 25.51 25.73
C GLY A 166 19.48 25.52 24.31
N LEU A 167 20.48 24.69 23.98
CA LEU A 167 21.06 24.58 22.63
C LEU A 167 20.06 24.05 21.57
N GLY A 168 18.99 23.40 22.00
CA GLY A 168 17.98 22.83 21.10
C GLY A 168 17.49 21.46 21.53
N THR A 169 17.17 20.61 20.57
CA THR A 169 16.55 19.32 20.84
C THR A 169 17.12 18.21 19.96
N ILE A 170 17.01 16.99 20.46
CA ILE A 170 17.10 15.76 19.67
C ILE A 170 15.72 15.13 19.65
N THR A 171 15.16 14.89 18.47
CA THR A 171 13.97 14.04 18.30
C THR A 171 14.44 12.64 17.93
N ILE A 172 14.13 11.66 18.76
CA ILE A 172 14.47 10.25 18.58
C ILE A 172 13.28 9.55 17.95
N ASN A 173 13.53 8.66 16.96
CA ASN A 173 12.48 7.90 16.30
C ASN A 173 11.41 8.84 15.73
N GLU A 174 11.83 9.89 15.03
CA GLU A 174 10.93 10.86 14.42
C GLU A 174 10.20 10.21 13.25
N GLN A 175 8.89 10.04 13.37
CA GLN A 175 8.07 9.35 12.40
C GLN A 175 7.07 10.28 11.73
N THR A 176 6.89 10.08 10.41
CA THR A 176 5.86 10.74 9.62
C THR A 176 5.13 9.71 8.80
N SER A 177 3.80 9.69 8.90
CA SER A 177 2.92 8.80 8.14
C SER A 177 2.17 9.57 7.05
N GLY A 178 1.96 8.92 5.92
CA GLY A 178 1.10 9.39 4.84
C GLY A 178 0.31 8.22 4.26
N LEU A 179 -0.45 8.48 3.20
CA LEU A 179 -1.17 7.44 2.50
C LEU A 179 -0.15 6.51 1.82
N GLU A 180 -0.18 5.22 2.19
CA GLU A 180 0.72 4.18 1.64
C GLU A 180 2.22 4.52 1.75
N THR A 181 2.59 5.39 2.70
CA THR A 181 3.98 5.78 2.95
C THR A 181 4.26 5.94 4.44
N MET A 182 5.46 5.61 4.83
CA MET A 182 5.96 5.82 6.19
C MET A 182 7.43 6.20 6.15
N SER A 183 7.81 7.22 6.92
CA SER A 183 9.20 7.61 7.07
C SER A 183 9.60 7.70 8.54
N VAL A 184 10.89 7.48 8.80
CA VAL A 184 11.50 7.64 10.12
C VAL A 184 12.91 8.20 10.00
N ASN A 185 13.21 9.12 10.89
CA ASN A 185 14.58 9.54 11.18
C ASN A 185 15.00 8.94 12.53
N GLY A 186 16.16 8.30 12.57
CA GLY A 186 16.71 7.71 13.81
C GLY A 186 16.92 8.77 14.86
N LEU A 187 17.69 9.82 14.49
CA LEU A 187 17.83 11.05 15.26
C LEU A 187 17.61 12.25 14.34
N HIS A 188 16.87 13.23 14.82
CA HIS A 188 16.78 14.57 14.23
C HIS A 188 17.31 15.57 15.25
N ILE A 189 18.45 16.17 14.96
CA ILE A 189 19.16 17.09 15.83
C ILE A 189 18.95 18.50 15.31
N ASN A 190 18.28 19.34 16.10
CA ASN A 190 18.10 20.76 15.85
C ASN A 190 18.76 21.53 16.96
N ALA A 191 19.83 22.27 16.65
CA ALA A 191 20.59 23.03 17.66
C ALA A 191 20.98 24.40 17.13
N ILE A 192 21.00 25.35 18.03
CA ILE A 192 21.51 26.73 17.82
C ILE A 192 22.47 27.06 18.90
N SER A 193 23.75 27.31 18.55
CA SER A 193 24.76 27.73 19.55
C SER A 193 24.54 29.17 20.02
N GLN A 194 25.14 29.53 21.15
CA GLN A 194 25.10 30.88 21.65
C GLN A 194 25.71 31.91 20.69
N SER A 195 26.61 31.50 19.79
CA SER A 195 27.16 32.32 18.71
C SER A 195 26.25 32.42 17.46
N GLY A 196 25.05 31.86 17.51
CA GLY A 196 24.09 31.89 16.42
C GLY A 196 24.33 30.87 15.30
N ASN A 197 25.27 29.92 15.48
CA ASN A 197 25.46 28.84 14.53
C ASN A 197 24.27 27.87 14.61
N VAL A 198 23.73 27.45 13.43
CA VAL A 198 22.57 26.57 13.33
C VAL A 198 23.01 25.20 12.84
N TYR A 199 22.50 24.17 13.48
CA TYR A 199 22.74 22.76 13.14
C TYR A 199 21.43 22.04 12.99
N ASN A 200 21.20 21.50 11.82
CA ASN A 200 20.04 20.65 11.52
C ASN A 200 20.55 19.37 10.87
N LEU A 201 20.47 18.25 11.57
CA LEU A 201 21.04 16.99 11.12
C LEU A 201 20.05 15.83 11.32
N LEU A 202 19.79 15.11 10.25
CA LEU A 202 19.10 13.82 10.25
C LEU A 202 20.13 12.70 10.24
N VAL A 203 20.03 11.79 11.19
CA VAL A 203 20.93 10.63 11.36
C VAL A 203 20.11 9.36 11.19
N GLY A 204 20.36 8.63 10.11
CA GLY A 204 19.57 7.46 9.74
C GLY A 204 18.16 7.84 9.33
N SER A 205 17.94 8.11 8.07
CA SER A 205 16.62 8.36 7.50
C SER A 205 16.19 7.19 6.64
N SER A 206 14.93 6.79 6.74
CA SER A 206 14.34 5.68 6.03
C SER A 206 12.89 6.02 5.65
N ARG A 207 12.55 5.89 4.38
CA ARG A 207 11.20 6.10 3.87
C ARG A 207 10.81 4.95 2.93
N ALA A 208 9.71 4.28 3.23
CA ALA A 208 9.08 3.29 2.36
C ALA A 208 7.74 3.79 1.86
N GLN A 209 7.42 3.44 0.63
CA GLN A 209 6.14 3.72 -0.02
C GLN A 209 5.78 2.55 -0.93
N ILE A 210 4.49 2.24 -1.02
CA ILE A 210 3.99 1.23 -1.95
C ILE A 210 2.61 1.66 -2.43
N SER A 211 2.34 1.56 -3.73
CA SER A 211 0.98 1.66 -4.25
C SER A 211 0.52 0.28 -4.63
N CYS A 212 -0.54 -0.17 -3.99
CA CYS A 212 -1.03 -1.53 -4.15
C CYS A 212 -1.99 -1.64 -5.34
N LEU A 213 -1.97 -2.80 -6.00
CA LEU A 213 -2.98 -3.13 -7.00
C LEU A 213 -4.34 -3.19 -6.30
N SER A 214 -5.21 -2.26 -6.59
CA SER A 214 -6.63 -2.44 -6.31
C SER A 214 -7.23 -3.30 -7.44
N VAL A 215 -7.00 -4.59 -7.39
CA VAL A 215 -7.85 -5.52 -8.14
C VAL A 215 -9.18 -5.56 -7.38
N LEU A 216 -10.14 -4.78 -7.82
CA LEU A 216 -11.52 -5.17 -7.58
C LEU A 216 -11.66 -6.50 -8.33
N PRO A 217 -11.87 -7.63 -7.64
CA PRO A 217 -12.17 -8.87 -8.34
C PRO A 217 -13.42 -8.57 -9.17
N THR A 218 -13.28 -8.54 -10.49
CA THR A 218 -14.47 -8.60 -11.35
C THR A 218 -15.08 -9.95 -11.01
N PRO A 219 -16.28 -10.00 -10.42
CA PRO A 219 -16.88 -11.28 -10.09
C PRO A 219 -16.96 -12.09 -11.37
N ALA A 220 -16.43 -13.31 -11.33
CA ALA A 220 -16.54 -14.20 -12.47
C ALA A 220 -18.02 -14.34 -12.79
N LYS A 221 -18.35 -14.33 -14.06
CA LYS A 221 -19.71 -14.47 -14.54
C LYS A 221 -19.87 -15.81 -15.21
N VAL A 222 -20.94 -16.49 -14.89
CA VAL A 222 -21.29 -17.82 -15.41
C VAL A 222 -22.74 -17.84 -15.88
N SER A 223 -23.14 -18.91 -16.53
CA SER A 223 -24.54 -19.14 -16.90
C SER A 223 -25.24 -20.04 -15.86
N ILE A 224 -26.52 -19.75 -15.64
CA ILE A 224 -27.47 -20.67 -14.99
C ILE A 224 -28.41 -21.14 -16.08
N SER A 225 -28.47 -22.42 -16.34
CA SER A 225 -29.37 -23.02 -17.33
C SER A 225 -30.20 -24.12 -16.69
N GLY A 226 -31.16 -24.63 -17.40
CA GLY A 226 -31.96 -25.75 -16.94
C GLY A 226 -33.20 -25.99 -17.84
N ARG A 227 -34.07 -26.87 -17.38
CA ARG A 227 -35.30 -27.21 -18.04
C ARG A 227 -36.49 -27.14 -17.09
N VAL A 228 -37.59 -26.59 -17.53
CA VAL A 228 -38.87 -26.66 -16.83
C VAL A 228 -39.71 -27.75 -17.45
N GLY A 229 -40.09 -28.73 -16.65
CA GLY A 229 -40.86 -29.90 -17.09
C GLY A 229 -42.00 -30.27 -16.13
N THR A 230 -42.91 -31.09 -16.56
CA THR A 230 -43.89 -31.74 -15.70
C THR A 230 -43.21 -32.80 -14.81
N THR A 231 -43.91 -33.35 -13.82
CA THR A 231 -43.45 -34.47 -13.02
C THR A 231 -43.25 -35.77 -13.84
N THR A 232 -43.84 -35.85 -15.05
CA THR A 232 -43.63 -36.92 -16.02
C THR A 232 -42.52 -36.66 -17.03
N GLY A 233 -41.86 -35.48 -16.95
CA GLY A 233 -40.74 -35.11 -17.81
C GLY A 233 -41.12 -34.36 -19.09
N ASP A 234 -42.40 -34.08 -19.33
CA ASP A 234 -42.84 -33.33 -20.52
C ASP A 234 -42.42 -31.84 -20.42
N PRO A 235 -41.98 -31.21 -21.50
CA PRO A 235 -41.51 -29.83 -21.45
C PRO A 235 -42.63 -28.84 -21.20
N LEU A 236 -42.39 -27.86 -20.32
CA LEU A 236 -43.29 -26.75 -20.03
C LEU A 236 -42.76 -25.47 -20.72
N ALA A 237 -43.20 -25.25 -21.99
CA ALA A 237 -42.88 -24.05 -22.74
C ALA A 237 -43.56 -22.80 -22.18
N LYS A 238 -42.97 -21.60 -22.41
CA LYS A 238 -43.52 -20.29 -22.04
C LYS A 238 -43.83 -20.19 -20.53
N THR A 239 -43.09 -20.89 -19.67
CA THR A 239 -43.10 -20.71 -18.24
C THR A 239 -42.21 -19.52 -17.93
N SER A 240 -42.67 -18.58 -17.11
CA SER A 240 -41.83 -17.44 -16.65
C SER A 240 -40.88 -17.93 -15.54
N ILE A 241 -39.61 -17.70 -15.71
CA ILE A 241 -38.56 -17.96 -14.68
C ILE A 241 -37.96 -16.65 -14.26
N THR A 242 -37.90 -16.40 -12.96
CA THR A 242 -37.26 -15.23 -12.35
C THR A 242 -36.04 -15.65 -11.56
N LEU A 243 -34.98 -14.82 -11.65
CA LEU A 243 -33.75 -14.93 -10.89
C LEU A 243 -33.62 -13.66 -10.04
N THR A 244 -33.66 -13.79 -8.72
CA THR A 244 -33.58 -12.65 -7.77
C THR A 244 -32.30 -12.75 -6.98
N ASP A 245 -31.50 -11.68 -6.91
CA ASP A 245 -30.30 -11.59 -6.07
C ASP A 245 -30.63 -11.13 -4.64
N ALA A 246 -29.64 -11.15 -3.75
CA ALA A 246 -29.78 -10.71 -2.36
C ALA A 246 -30.10 -9.22 -2.21
N ALA A 247 -29.86 -8.39 -3.23
CA ALA A 247 -30.22 -6.98 -3.25
C ALA A 247 -31.64 -6.72 -3.75
N GLY A 248 -32.35 -7.79 -4.18
CA GLY A 248 -33.71 -7.70 -4.71
C GLY A 248 -33.79 -7.36 -6.20
N ASN A 249 -32.66 -7.38 -6.94
CA ASN A 249 -32.69 -7.23 -8.40
C ASN A 249 -33.27 -8.48 -9.04
N ILE A 250 -34.22 -8.28 -9.97
CA ILE A 250 -34.94 -9.36 -10.64
C ILE A 250 -34.58 -9.40 -12.13
N ARG A 251 -34.17 -10.57 -12.61
CA ARG A 251 -34.05 -10.90 -14.05
C ARG A 251 -35.11 -11.95 -14.39
N SER A 252 -35.65 -11.90 -15.59
CA SER A 252 -36.66 -12.86 -16.02
C SER A 252 -36.38 -13.39 -17.41
N THR A 253 -36.77 -14.65 -17.64
CA THR A 253 -36.75 -15.33 -18.95
C THR A 253 -37.97 -16.20 -19.10
N LEU A 254 -38.21 -16.67 -20.30
CA LEU A 254 -39.28 -17.65 -20.60
C LEU A 254 -38.66 -18.97 -21.07
N SER A 255 -39.20 -20.10 -20.65
CA SER A 255 -38.77 -21.37 -21.16
C SER A 255 -39.13 -21.52 -22.65
N ALA A 256 -38.23 -22.11 -23.42
CA ALA A 256 -38.38 -22.43 -24.83
C ALA A 256 -39.39 -23.55 -25.07
N SER A 257 -39.62 -23.94 -26.33
CA SER A 257 -40.58 -25.00 -26.69
C SER A 257 -40.23 -26.38 -26.12
N ASP A 258 -38.93 -26.62 -25.89
CA ASP A 258 -38.42 -27.86 -25.30
C ASP A 258 -38.26 -27.74 -23.75
N GLY A 259 -38.76 -26.64 -23.17
CA GLY A 259 -38.70 -26.37 -21.75
C GLY A 259 -37.38 -25.77 -21.26
N THR A 260 -36.36 -25.62 -22.11
CA THR A 260 -35.06 -25.08 -21.69
C THR A 260 -35.11 -23.58 -21.37
N TYR A 261 -34.24 -23.11 -20.46
CA TYR A 261 -34.05 -21.71 -20.14
C TYR A 261 -32.59 -21.41 -19.79
N SER A 262 -32.16 -20.15 -19.88
CA SER A 262 -30.82 -19.72 -19.50
C SER A 262 -30.83 -18.27 -18.96
N PHE A 263 -29.96 -18.02 -18.01
CA PHE A 263 -29.51 -16.70 -17.55
C PHE A 263 -28.01 -16.60 -17.76
N GLU A 264 -27.59 -15.76 -18.69
CA GLU A 264 -26.18 -15.50 -18.95
C GLU A 264 -25.66 -14.39 -18.03
N ASP A 265 -24.33 -14.28 -17.89
CA ASP A 265 -23.66 -13.21 -17.14
C ASP A 265 -24.12 -13.08 -15.66
N VAL A 266 -24.28 -14.20 -14.96
CA VAL A 266 -24.63 -14.23 -13.54
C VAL A 266 -23.36 -14.26 -12.69
N GLU A 267 -23.26 -13.36 -11.72
CA GLU A 267 -22.06 -13.24 -10.86
C GLU A 267 -21.93 -14.42 -9.89
N VAL A 268 -20.75 -15.04 -9.83
CA VAL A 268 -20.45 -16.10 -8.85
C VAL A 268 -20.20 -15.53 -7.44
N GLY A 269 -20.29 -16.39 -6.43
CA GLY A 269 -20.09 -16.01 -5.02
C GLY A 269 -21.30 -15.30 -4.41
N ARG A 270 -22.46 -15.33 -5.07
CA ARG A 270 -23.71 -14.78 -4.56
C ARG A 270 -24.79 -15.85 -4.41
N THR A 271 -25.77 -15.53 -3.58
CA THR A 271 -26.99 -16.34 -3.41
C THR A 271 -28.11 -15.75 -4.27
N TYR A 272 -28.78 -16.62 -4.99
CA TYR A 272 -29.92 -16.30 -5.87
C TYR A 272 -31.14 -17.13 -5.48
N ILE A 273 -32.32 -16.56 -5.75
CA ILE A 273 -33.58 -17.27 -5.68
C ILE A 273 -34.11 -17.44 -7.11
N ILE A 274 -34.32 -18.67 -7.52
CA ILE A 274 -34.94 -19.01 -8.82
C ILE A 274 -36.40 -19.42 -8.53
N GLN A 275 -37.34 -18.80 -9.24
CA GLN A 275 -38.76 -19.11 -9.14
C GLN A 275 -39.41 -19.18 -10.49
N ALA A 276 -40.15 -20.26 -10.76
CA ALA A 276 -40.97 -20.41 -11.94
C ALA A 276 -42.42 -20.04 -11.65
N ALA A 277 -43.12 -19.52 -12.68
CA ALA A 277 -44.53 -19.19 -12.61
C ALA A 277 -45.24 -19.57 -13.92
N ARG A 278 -46.34 -20.32 -13.79
CA ARG A 278 -47.23 -20.69 -14.90
C ARG A 278 -48.65 -20.84 -14.38
N ARG A 279 -49.63 -20.41 -15.18
CA ARG A 279 -51.03 -20.52 -14.79
C ARG A 279 -51.42 -21.98 -14.54
N GLY A 280 -52.03 -22.25 -13.40
CA GLY A 280 -52.52 -23.57 -13.00
C GLY A 280 -51.46 -24.54 -12.49
N LEU A 281 -50.22 -24.08 -12.28
CA LEU A 281 -49.13 -24.87 -11.70
C LEU A 281 -48.49 -24.08 -10.56
N THR A 282 -48.09 -24.77 -9.49
CA THR A 282 -47.33 -24.23 -8.36
C THR A 282 -45.90 -24.74 -8.43
N PHE A 283 -44.94 -23.87 -8.20
CA PHE A 283 -43.51 -24.20 -8.16
C PHE A 283 -42.91 -23.72 -6.85
N GLU A 284 -41.99 -24.50 -6.29
CA GLU A 284 -41.20 -24.08 -5.15
C GLU A 284 -40.06 -23.16 -5.60
N ALA A 285 -39.72 -22.21 -4.73
CA ALA A 285 -38.56 -21.35 -4.94
C ALA A 285 -37.27 -22.14 -4.64
N ILE A 286 -36.28 -22.04 -5.52
CA ILE A 286 -34.98 -22.71 -5.36
C ILE A 286 -33.96 -21.68 -4.93
N ILE A 287 -33.29 -21.90 -3.78
CA ILE A 287 -32.18 -21.08 -3.32
C ILE A 287 -30.87 -21.68 -3.83
N LEU A 288 -30.12 -20.89 -4.60
CA LEU A 288 -28.87 -21.30 -5.24
C LEU A 288 -27.70 -20.45 -4.74
N ASN A 289 -26.69 -21.07 -4.15
CA ASN A 289 -25.38 -20.45 -3.93
C ASN A 289 -24.50 -20.71 -5.14
N LEU A 290 -24.34 -19.72 -6.01
CA LEU A 290 -23.66 -19.87 -7.28
C LEU A 290 -22.14 -19.80 -7.13
N LEU A 291 -21.46 -20.93 -7.38
CA LEU A 291 -19.99 -21.01 -7.36
C LEU A 291 -19.40 -21.24 -8.73
N ASP A 292 -20.18 -21.85 -9.66
CA ASP A 292 -19.79 -22.16 -11.04
C ASP A 292 -21.04 -22.25 -11.92
N ALA A 293 -20.87 -22.42 -13.23
CA ALA A 293 -21.97 -22.66 -14.16
C ALA A 293 -22.81 -23.86 -13.68
N THR A 294 -24.12 -23.67 -13.57
CA THR A 294 -24.99 -24.62 -12.88
C THR A 294 -26.23 -24.90 -13.73
N VAL A 295 -26.67 -26.17 -13.73
CA VAL A 295 -27.91 -26.59 -14.31
C VAL A 295 -28.96 -26.81 -13.21
N VAL A 296 -30.10 -26.13 -13.33
CA VAL A 296 -31.22 -26.20 -12.39
C VAL A 296 -32.51 -26.56 -13.11
N ASP A 297 -32.94 -27.79 -12.95
CA ASP A 297 -34.20 -28.24 -13.50
C ASP A 297 -35.34 -27.94 -12.52
N ILE A 298 -36.49 -27.52 -13.07
CA ILE A 298 -37.64 -27.06 -12.30
C ILE A 298 -38.86 -27.90 -12.64
N THR A 299 -39.51 -28.46 -11.65
CA THR A 299 -40.78 -29.20 -11.78
C THR A 299 -41.83 -28.58 -10.84
N PRO A 300 -43.13 -28.62 -11.22
CA PRO A 300 -44.17 -28.14 -10.32
C PRO A 300 -44.27 -29.04 -9.09
N SER A 301 -44.56 -28.41 -7.96
CA SER A 301 -44.97 -29.11 -6.75
C SER A 301 -46.36 -29.68 -6.97
N SER A 302 -46.54 -30.96 -6.64
CA SER A 302 -47.80 -31.69 -6.77
C SER A 302 -48.92 -31.12 -5.88
#